data_58838240b9c6338105f626368b864006
#
_entry.id   58838240b9c6338105f626368b864006
#
_cell.length_a   1.000
_cell.length_b   1.000
_cell.length_c   1.000
_cell.angle_alpha   90.00
_cell.angle_beta   90.00
_cell.angle_gamma   90.00
#
_symmetry.space_group_name_H-M   'P 1'
#
loop_
_entity.id
_entity.type
_entity.pdbx_description
1 polymer ?
#
loop_
_entity_poly.entity_id
_entity_poly.type
_entity_poly.pdbx_seq_one_letter_code
_entity_poly.pdbx_strand_id
1 'polypeptide(L)'
;PERMKMRITNILAGDLITAPSLPKKRYLVMSTAVKKGYYDTPRKCTQKDIADHLGIKQGTVAEHLQNAESTIINSWSEQIYQS
;
A
#
# COMPACT_ATOMS: atom_id res chain seq x y z
N PRO A 1 18.49 -23.26 -6.77
CA PRO A 1 18.33 -22.81 -6.54
C PRO A 1 18.06 -22.19 -5.86
N GLU A 2 18.06 -22.08 -5.34
CA GLU A 2 17.66 -21.51 -4.81
C GLU A 2 17.85 -20.47 -4.80
N ARG A 3 18.29 -20.17 -5.07
CA ARG A 3 18.34 -19.12 -5.11
C ARG A 3 17.60 -18.39 -5.59
N MET A 4 17.01 -18.68 -6.06
CA MET A 4 16.18 -17.99 -6.45
C MET A 4 15.22 -17.87 -5.83
N LYS A 5 15.06 -18.34 -5.11
CA LYS A 5 14.17 -18.22 -4.47
C LYS A 5 14.17 -17.29 -3.69
N MET A 6 14.99 -16.98 -3.34
CA MET A 6 14.91 -16.03 -2.79
C MET A 6 14.93 -15.04 -3.20
N ARG A 7 15.23 -15.19 -3.84
CA ARG A 7 15.15 -14.23 -4.25
C ARG A 7 14.24 -13.73 -4.50
N ILE A 8 13.61 -14.26 -4.44
CA ILE A 8 12.63 -13.77 -4.65
C ILE A 8 12.10 -13.21 -3.76
N THR A 9 12.41 -13.35 -2.96
CA THR A 9 11.94 -12.78 -2.08
C THR A 9 12.46 -11.74 -1.75
N ASN A 10 13.19 -11.62 -1.92
CA ASN A 10 13.49 -10.61 -1.82
C ASN A 10 13.57 -9.97 -2.51
N ILE A 11 13.57 -10.31 -3.06
CA ILE A 11 13.47 -9.69 -3.66
C ILE A 11 12.82 -9.27 -3.91
N LEU A 12 12.51 -9.51 -3.83
CA LEU A 12 11.83 -8.99 -3.96
C LEU A 12 11.71 -8.11 -3.53
N ALA A 13 11.95 -8.28 -2.99
CA ALA A 13 11.90 -7.40 -2.43
C ALA A 13 12.36 -6.49 -2.88
N GLY A 14 13.03 -6.67 -3.07
CA GLY A 14 13.66 -5.81 -3.51
C GLY A 14 13.10 -5.28 -4.48
N ASP A 15 12.84 -6.02 -4.82
CA ASP A 15 12.33 -5.54 -5.66
C ASP A 15 11.45 -4.74 -5.29
N LEU A 16 11.20 -4.98 -4.38
CA LEU A 16 10.61 -4.18 -3.80
C LEU A 16 11.14 -3.03 -3.99
N ILE A 17 12.11 -3.13 -4.22
CA ILE A 17 12.82 -2.20 -4.59
C ILE A 17 12.22 -1.18 -5.31
N THR A 18 11.32 -1.49 -6.10
CA THR A 18 10.62 -0.56 -6.92
C THR A 18 9.36 -0.05 -6.28
N ALA A 19 9.15 -0.32 -4.99
CA ALA A 19 8.00 0.20 -4.29
C ALA A 19 8.04 1.72 -4.28
N PRO A 20 6.94 2.40 -4.59
CA PRO A 20 6.92 3.85 -4.59
C PRO A 20 7.02 4.41 -3.19
N SER A 21 7.64 5.58 -3.08
CA SER A 21 7.74 6.28 -1.82
C SER A 21 6.46 7.09 -1.60
N LEU A 22 5.96 7.10 -0.39
CA LEU A 22 4.77 7.86 -0.03
C LEU A 22 5.10 8.89 1.06
N PRO A 23 4.45 10.06 1.05
CA PRO A 23 4.60 11.00 2.15
C PRO A 23 4.21 10.33 3.46
N LYS A 24 4.84 10.77 4.54
CA LYS A 24 4.71 10.13 5.83
C LYS A 24 3.27 9.87 6.28
N LYS A 25 2.41 10.88 6.20
CA LYS A 25 1.02 10.73 6.64
C LYS A 25 0.26 9.76 5.75
N ARG A 26 0.50 9.82 4.45
CA ARG A 26 -0.14 8.91 3.50
C ARG A 26 0.31 7.48 3.76
N TYR A 27 1.60 7.31 4.02
CA TYR A 27 2.15 6.01 4.36
C TYR A 27 1.48 5.45 5.63
N LEU A 28 1.31 6.31 6.64
CA LEU A 28 0.69 5.89 7.89
C LEU A 28 -0.75 5.41 7.66
N VAL A 29 -1.52 6.18 6.89
CA VAL A 29 -2.90 5.81 6.59
C VAL A 29 -2.95 4.50 5.81
N MET A 30 -2.10 4.39 4.79
CA MET A 30 -2.07 3.19 3.94
C MET A 30 -1.65 1.96 4.75
N SER A 31 -0.59 2.07 5.57
CA SER A 31 -0.12 0.93 6.35
C SER A 31 -1.15 0.50 7.39
N THR A 32 -1.86 1.46 7.99
CA THR A 32 -2.93 1.15 8.92
C THR A 32 -4.07 0.42 8.21
N ALA A 33 -4.42 0.87 7.01
CA ALA A 33 -5.47 0.23 6.22
C ALA A 33 -5.11 -1.22 5.93
N VAL A 34 -3.88 -1.47 5.52
CA VAL A 34 -3.41 -2.83 5.22
C VAL A 34 -3.45 -3.69 6.48
N LYS A 35 -2.94 -3.18 7.58
CA LYS A 35 -2.89 -3.93 8.83
C LYS A 35 -4.27 -4.29 9.37
N LYS A 36 -5.24 -3.38 9.19
CA LYS A 36 -6.59 -3.62 9.69
C LYS A 36 -7.46 -4.41 8.72
N GLY A 37 -6.92 -4.80 7.58
CA GLY A 37 -7.65 -5.63 6.63
C GLY A 37 -8.59 -4.87 5.72
N TYR A 38 -8.34 -3.57 5.51
CA TYR A 38 -9.17 -2.78 4.62
C TYR A 38 -9.13 -3.33 3.19
N TYR A 39 -7.99 -3.89 2.79
CA TYR A 39 -7.82 -4.44 1.45
C TYR A 39 -8.04 -5.95 1.37
N ASP A 40 -8.47 -6.55 2.46
CA ASP A 40 -8.78 -7.98 2.46
C ASP A 40 -10.11 -8.26 1.77
N THR A 41 -10.31 -9.50 1.36
CA THR A 41 -11.55 -9.94 0.75
C THR A 41 -12.12 -11.10 1.58
N PRO A 42 -13.21 -10.89 2.31
CA PRO A 42 -13.96 -9.63 2.45
C PRO A 42 -13.21 -8.61 3.30
N ARG A 43 -13.55 -7.34 3.11
CA ARG A 43 -12.93 -6.24 3.82
C ARG A 43 -13.21 -6.34 5.32
N LYS A 44 -12.17 -6.13 6.14
CA LYS A 44 -12.29 -6.31 7.59
C LYS A 44 -12.42 -5.02 8.39
N CYS A 45 -12.31 -3.87 7.74
CA CYS A 45 -12.54 -2.59 8.39
C CYS A 45 -13.01 -1.58 7.36
N THR A 46 -13.49 -0.45 7.84
CA THR A 46 -13.99 0.63 6.99
C THR A 46 -13.04 1.83 7.08
N GLN A 47 -13.24 2.81 6.20
CA GLN A 47 -12.48 4.05 6.28
C GLN A 47 -12.76 4.76 7.60
N LYS A 48 -14.00 4.65 8.11
CA LYS A 48 -14.34 5.24 9.39
C LYS A 48 -13.54 4.60 10.51
N ASP A 49 -13.36 3.29 10.47
CA ASP A 49 -12.55 2.58 11.46
C ASP A 49 -11.12 3.09 11.46
N ILE A 50 -10.55 3.30 10.28
CA ILE A 50 -9.20 3.81 10.15
C ILE A 50 -9.12 5.23 10.71
N ALA A 51 -10.11 6.06 10.36
CA ALA A 51 -10.16 7.43 10.83
C ALA A 51 -10.23 7.50 12.36
N ASP A 52 -11.08 6.68 12.95
CA ASP A 52 -11.22 6.63 14.40
C ASP A 52 -9.94 6.17 15.06
N HIS A 53 -9.28 5.18 14.48
CA HIS A 53 -8.01 4.66 15.03
C HIS A 53 -6.91 5.72 15.01
N LEU A 54 -6.85 6.50 13.93
CA LEU A 54 -5.79 7.49 13.76
C LEU A 54 -6.15 8.89 14.29
N GLY A 55 -7.40 9.07 14.70
CA GLY A 55 -7.84 10.36 15.21
C GLY A 55 -7.91 11.44 14.13
N ILE A 56 -8.28 11.07 12.91
CA ILE A 56 -8.40 12.03 11.80
C ILE A 56 -9.78 11.87 11.17
N LYS A 57 -10.11 12.77 10.25
CA LYS A 57 -11.42 12.75 9.60
C LYS A 57 -11.48 11.64 8.55
N GLN A 58 -12.66 11.08 8.38
CA GLN A 58 -12.87 10.03 7.40
C GLN A 58 -12.54 10.52 5.97
N GLY A 59 -12.91 11.77 5.65
CA GLY A 59 -12.59 12.35 4.35
C GLY A 59 -11.08 12.42 4.11
N THR A 60 -10.32 12.68 5.17
CA THR A 60 -8.86 12.70 5.07
C THR A 60 -8.31 11.31 4.79
N VAL A 61 -8.89 10.28 5.43
CA VAL A 61 -8.51 8.89 5.16
C VAL A 61 -8.78 8.56 3.70
N ALA A 62 -9.98 8.88 3.22
CA ALA A 62 -10.37 8.59 1.84
C ALA A 62 -9.41 9.24 0.85
N GLU A 63 -9.05 10.49 1.10
CA GLU A 63 -8.13 11.21 0.22
C GLU A 63 -6.75 10.58 0.20
N HIS A 64 -6.22 10.25 1.38
CA HIS A 64 -4.89 9.61 1.46
C HIS A 64 -4.88 8.25 0.78
N LEU A 65 -5.92 7.46 0.99
CA LEU A 65 -5.99 6.14 0.37
C LEU A 65 -6.08 6.24 -1.14
N GLN A 66 -6.91 7.16 -1.63
CA GLN A 66 -7.05 7.35 -3.07
C GLN A 66 -5.73 7.76 -3.70
N ASN A 67 -5.03 8.70 -3.08
CA ASN A 67 -3.75 9.17 -3.59
C ASN A 67 -2.67 8.07 -3.53
N ALA A 68 -2.64 7.30 -2.44
CA ALA A 68 -1.68 6.22 -2.30
C ALA A 68 -1.95 5.11 -3.32
N GLU A 69 -3.22 4.75 -3.49
CA GLU A 69 -3.62 3.73 -4.45
C GLU A 69 -3.23 4.14 -5.86
N SER A 70 -3.47 5.40 -6.20
CA SER A 70 -3.13 5.92 -7.52
C SER A 70 -1.61 5.84 -7.75
N THR A 71 -0.82 6.24 -6.76
CA THR A 71 0.63 6.19 -6.87
C THR A 71 1.13 4.76 -7.07
N ILE A 72 0.59 3.83 -6.29
CA ILE A 72 1.00 2.43 -6.34
C ILE A 72 0.61 1.81 -7.69
N ILE A 73 -0.61 2.05 -8.12
CA ILE A 73 -1.10 1.47 -9.38
C ILE A 73 -0.34 2.05 -10.58
N ASN A 74 -0.07 3.34 -10.57
CA ASN A 74 0.68 3.96 -11.66
C ASN A 74 2.10 3.44 -11.72
N SER A 75 2.74 3.24 -10.56
CA SER A 75 4.08 2.68 -10.49
C SER A 75 4.11 1.27 -11.05
N TRP A 76 3.13 0.45 -10.68
CA TRP A 76 3.01 -0.92 -11.17
C TRP A 76 2.79 -0.93 -12.69
N SER A 77 1.92 -0.05 -13.16
CA SER A 77 1.61 0.05 -14.58
C SER A 77 2.86 0.40 -15.40
N GLU A 78 3.65 1.35 -14.91
CA GLU A 78 4.88 1.75 -15.58
C GLU A 78 5.86 0.58 -15.68
N GLN A 79 5.99 -0.18 -14.60
CA GLN A 79 6.90 -1.32 -14.60
C GLN A 79 6.48 -2.37 -15.61
N ILE A 80 5.18 -2.62 -15.74
CA ILE A 80 4.68 -3.58 -16.71
C ILE A 80 4.99 -3.14 -18.13
N TYR A 81 4.75 -1.88 -18.44
CA TYR A 81 4.94 -1.40 -19.81
C TYR A 81 6.40 -1.21 -20.19
N GLN A 82 7.27 -1.15 -19.21
CA GLN A 82 8.70 -1.02 -19.48
C GLN A 82 9.42 -2.35 -19.55
N SER A 83 8.76 -3.41 -19.16
CA SER A 83 9.42 -4.72 -19.21
C SER A 83 9.35 -5.37 -20.61
#